data_d457cbcd1c25d34a6c9e20326061bfb8
#
_entry.id   d457cbcd1c25d34a6c9e20326061bfb8
#
_cell.length_a   1.000
_cell.length_b   1.000
_cell.length_c   1.000
_cell.angle_alpha   90.00
_cell.angle_beta   90.00
_cell.angle_gamma   90.00
#
_symmetry.space_group_name_H-M   'P 1'
#
loop_
_entity.id
_entity.type
_entity.pdbx_description
1 polymer ?
#
loop_
_entity_poly.entity_id
_entity_poly.type
_entity_poly.pdbx_seq_one_letter_code
_entity_poly.pdbx_strand_id
1 'polypeptide(L)'
;MIPFISILITVCLFYFFCHKYEKKEQKTKEAIDAPSDSCENELFKNNLNMGEVSIIKTKELCLEELKNLNCQVSFDEEAPDSMLFNYQGENFMINANNECRMITIWDQFWYEVDLDNLEDVSMVRKAINSVNISIAPTLVYSFVEETHKMWVHTKLTALFDAEISDKQNYLRALFSGFFDAHRWLLAEIDRLKKEEN
;
A
#
# COMPACT_ATOMS: atom_id res chain seq x y z
N MET A 1 0.55 -27.02 -14.96
CA MET A 1 -0.51 -27.02 -13.94
C MET A 1 -0.05 -26.52 -12.56
N ILE A 2 1.13 -25.90 -12.45
CA ILE A 2 1.70 -25.40 -11.17
C ILE A 2 1.44 -23.90 -10.88
N PRO A 3 1.20 -23.00 -11.86
CA PRO A 3 1.06 -21.58 -11.55
C PRO A 3 -0.26 -21.17 -10.85
N PHE A 4 -1.34 -21.93 -11.03
CA PHE A 4 -2.64 -21.59 -10.43
C PHE A 4 -2.70 -21.81 -8.91
N ILE A 5 -1.98 -22.78 -8.39
CA ILE A 5 -1.95 -23.08 -6.94
C ILE A 5 -1.18 -22.01 -6.18
N SER A 6 -0.12 -21.47 -6.79
CA SER A 6 0.68 -20.40 -6.16
C SER A 6 -0.10 -19.10 -6.01
N ILE A 7 -0.91 -18.74 -7.02
CA ILE A 7 -1.77 -17.55 -6.98
C ILE A 7 -2.87 -17.70 -5.91
N LEU A 8 -3.46 -18.88 -5.79
CA LEU A 8 -4.52 -19.13 -4.79
C LEU A 8 -3.98 -19.04 -3.36
N ILE A 9 -2.78 -19.56 -3.11
CA ILE A 9 -2.13 -19.49 -1.80
C ILE A 9 -1.78 -18.04 -1.45
N THR A 10 -1.29 -17.25 -2.41
CA THR A 10 -0.96 -15.83 -2.19
C THR A 10 -2.21 -15.01 -1.89
N VAL A 11 -3.32 -15.26 -2.58
CA VAL A 11 -4.61 -14.59 -2.33
C VAL A 11 -5.19 -14.99 -0.97
N CYS A 12 -5.11 -16.26 -0.56
CA CYS A 12 -5.58 -16.71 0.75
C CYS A 12 -4.75 -16.14 1.91
N LEU A 13 -3.43 -16.05 1.77
CA LEU A 13 -2.56 -15.43 2.77
C LEU A 13 -2.83 -13.93 2.90
N PHE A 14 -3.08 -13.27 1.76
CA PHE A 14 -3.48 -11.88 1.69
C PHE A 14 -4.77 -11.62 2.46
N TYR A 15 -5.78 -12.45 2.25
CA TYR A 15 -7.09 -12.39 2.90
C TYR A 15 -6.99 -12.51 4.42
N PHE A 16 -6.24 -13.50 4.90
CA PHE A 16 -6.09 -13.76 6.33
C PHE A 16 -5.38 -12.61 7.05
N PHE A 17 -4.45 -11.94 6.37
CA PHE A 17 -3.68 -10.83 6.92
C PHE A 17 -4.52 -9.55 7.03
N CYS A 18 -5.28 -9.18 5.99
CA CYS A 18 -6.18 -8.02 6.03
C CYS A 18 -7.21 -8.15 7.14
N HIS A 19 -7.84 -9.30 7.25
CA HIS A 19 -8.88 -9.55 8.27
C HIS A 19 -8.34 -9.52 9.72
N LYS A 20 -7.10 -9.98 9.93
CA LYS A 20 -6.45 -9.94 11.25
C LYS A 20 -6.01 -8.52 11.65
N TYR A 21 -5.63 -7.70 10.66
CA TYR A 21 -5.22 -6.31 10.88
C TYR A 21 -6.40 -5.41 11.24
N GLU A 22 -7.54 -5.54 10.57
CA GLU A 22 -8.76 -4.81 10.89
C GLU A 22 -9.28 -5.12 12.30
N LYS A 23 -9.27 -6.39 12.72
CA LYS A 23 -9.64 -6.78 14.10
C LYS A 23 -8.72 -6.17 15.16
N LYS A 24 -7.45 -5.92 14.83
CA LYS A 24 -6.48 -5.28 15.74
C LYS A 24 -6.71 -3.77 15.81
N GLU A 25 -7.03 -3.12 14.68
CA GLU A 25 -7.38 -1.70 14.63
C GLU A 25 -8.69 -1.39 15.37
N GLN A 26 -9.72 -2.23 15.22
CA GLN A 26 -10.96 -2.07 15.98
C GLN A 26 -10.74 -2.17 17.49
N LYS A 27 -9.92 -3.11 17.97
CA LYS A 27 -9.57 -3.20 19.41
C LYS A 27 -8.76 -2.01 19.92
N THR A 28 -7.97 -1.38 19.04
CA THR A 28 -7.18 -0.18 19.42
C THR A 28 -8.07 1.07 19.40
N LYS A 29 -9.08 1.15 18.52
CA LYS A 29 -10.07 2.25 18.50
C LYS A 29 -10.98 2.24 19.71
N GLU A 30 -11.41 1.08 20.20
CA GLU A 30 -12.21 0.97 21.44
C GLU A 30 -11.45 1.40 22.71
N ALA A 31 -10.12 1.46 22.68
CA ALA A 31 -9.28 1.87 23.79
C ALA A 31 -8.94 3.38 23.81
N ILE A 32 -9.33 4.16 22.80
CA ILE A 32 -8.97 5.59 22.61
C ILE A 32 -10.21 6.51 22.72
N ASP A 33 -11.42 6.00 22.89
CA ASP A 33 -12.62 6.82 23.14
C ASP A 33 -12.63 7.44 24.54
N ALA A 34 -11.78 8.48 24.71
CA ALA A 34 -11.98 9.54 25.68
C ALA A 34 -12.39 10.82 24.90
N PRO A 35 -13.34 11.62 25.39
CA PRO A 35 -13.95 12.69 24.63
C PRO A 35 -12.96 13.86 24.46
N SER A 36 -12.54 14.17 23.25
CA SER A 36 -11.85 15.39 22.90
C SER A 36 -12.67 16.25 21.93
N ASP A 37 -13.08 17.35 22.47
CA ASP A 37 -13.48 18.62 21.89
C ASP A 37 -13.91 18.72 20.41
N SER A 38 -15.20 19.07 20.32
CA SER A 38 -16.02 19.36 19.15
C SER A 38 -15.75 20.73 18.48
N CYS A 39 -14.52 21.24 18.43
CA CYS A 39 -14.25 22.60 17.92
C CYS A 39 -13.61 22.71 16.53
N GLU A 40 -13.11 21.63 15.94
CA GLU A 40 -12.44 21.73 14.61
C GLU A 40 -13.36 21.49 13.40
N ASN A 41 -14.54 20.92 13.60
CA ASN A 41 -15.44 20.58 12.48
C ASN A 41 -16.34 21.72 11.99
N GLU A 42 -16.45 22.85 12.69
CA GLU A 42 -17.31 23.97 12.24
C GLU A 42 -16.59 24.97 11.33
N LEU A 43 -15.25 25.07 11.39
CA LEU A 43 -14.51 26.02 10.55
C LEU A 43 -14.43 25.57 9.07
N PHE A 44 -14.50 24.27 8.81
CA PHE A 44 -14.48 23.74 7.43
C PHE A 44 -15.85 23.79 6.73
N LYS A 45 -16.96 23.88 7.46
CA LYS A 45 -18.31 23.89 6.89
C LYS A 45 -18.77 25.25 6.37
N ASN A 46 -18.15 26.34 6.77
CA ASN A 46 -18.66 27.70 6.50
C ASN A 46 -18.06 28.41 5.28
N ASN A 47 -17.17 27.77 4.51
CA ASN A 47 -16.59 28.36 3.30
C ASN A 47 -16.91 27.63 1.99
N LEU A 48 -17.87 26.71 1.99
CA LEU A 48 -18.36 26.09 0.75
C LEU A 48 -19.59 26.86 0.29
N ASN A 49 -19.38 27.89 -0.54
CA ASN A 49 -20.40 28.41 -1.46
C ASN A 49 -20.98 27.19 -2.20
N MET A 50 -22.34 27.09 -2.19
CA MET A 50 -23.12 26.06 -2.89
C MET A 50 -23.02 26.25 -4.42
N GLY A 51 -21.83 25.93 -4.96
CA GLY A 51 -21.67 25.57 -6.36
C GLY A 51 -21.46 24.07 -6.40
N GLU A 52 -22.23 23.38 -7.22
CA GLU A 52 -22.25 21.94 -7.50
C GLU A 52 -21.31 21.09 -6.63
N VAL A 53 -21.91 20.31 -5.73
CA VAL A 53 -21.16 19.27 -5.02
C VAL A 53 -20.57 18.34 -6.10
N SER A 54 -19.32 18.59 -6.49
CA SER A 54 -18.63 17.71 -7.41
C SER A 54 -18.50 16.35 -6.71
N ILE A 55 -19.28 15.39 -7.20
CA ILE A 55 -19.24 14.02 -6.69
C ILE A 55 -17.81 13.57 -6.86
N ILE A 56 -17.12 13.32 -5.75
CA ILE A 56 -15.80 12.71 -5.75
C ILE A 56 -15.97 11.30 -6.34
N LYS A 57 -15.24 11.00 -7.38
CA LYS A 57 -15.29 9.71 -8.10
C LYS A 57 -13.91 9.05 -8.15
N THR A 58 -13.16 9.18 -7.06
CA THR A 58 -11.77 8.71 -7.00
C THR A 58 -11.63 7.24 -7.39
N LYS A 59 -12.53 6.38 -6.91
CA LYS A 59 -12.51 4.95 -7.21
C LYS A 59 -12.76 4.68 -8.70
N GLU A 60 -13.79 5.29 -9.28
CA GLU A 60 -14.12 5.14 -10.70
C GLU A 60 -13.01 5.67 -11.60
N LEU A 61 -12.47 6.86 -11.28
CA LEU A 61 -11.35 7.44 -12.02
C LEU A 61 -10.10 6.55 -11.96
N CYS A 62 -9.80 6.02 -10.79
CA CYS A 62 -8.66 5.12 -10.62
C CYS A 62 -8.85 3.83 -11.44
N LEU A 63 -10.03 3.23 -11.38
CA LEU A 63 -10.37 2.03 -12.15
C LEU A 63 -10.28 2.28 -13.67
N GLU A 64 -10.75 3.43 -14.14
CA GLU A 64 -10.66 3.81 -15.55
C GLU A 64 -9.21 3.90 -16.00
N GLU A 65 -8.37 4.59 -15.22
CA GLU A 65 -6.96 4.75 -15.58
C GLU A 65 -6.16 3.45 -15.48
N LEU A 66 -6.47 2.56 -14.54
CA LEU A 66 -5.88 1.22 -14.51
C LEU A 66 -6.23 0.41 -15.77
N LYS A 67 -7.46 0.51 -16.26
CA LYS A 67 -7.87 -0.10 -17.54
C LYS A 67 -7.13 0.51 -18.73
N ASN A 68 -6.96 1.85 -18.76
CA ASN A 68 -6.18 2.54 -19.78
C ASN A 68 -4.69 2.14 -19.75
N LEU A 69 -4.17 1.69 -18.61
CA LEU A 69 -2.85 1.09 -18.44
C LEU A 69 -2.80 -0.39 -18.84
N ASN A 70 -3.90 -0.96 -19.35
CA ASN A 70 -4.09 -2.37 -19.66
C ASN A 70 -3.95 -3.30 -18.44
N CYS A 71 -4.22 -2.82 -17.24
CA CYS A 71 -4.26 -3.66 -16.06
C CYS A 71 -5.59 -4.44 -16.01
N GLN A 72 -5.51 -5.74 -15.73
CA GLN A 72 -6.67 -6.55 -15.38
C GLN A 72 -6.95 -6.37 -13.89
N VAL A 73 -8.03 -5.67 -13.57
CA VAL A 73 -8.40 -5.36 -12.19
C VAL A 73 -9.39 -6.39 -11.67
N SER A 74 -9.12 -6.95 -10.50
CA SER A 74 -10.04 -7.76 -9.71
C SER A 74 -10.38 -7.05 -8.40
N PHE A 75 -11.51 -7.42 -7.82
CA PHE A 75 -12.00 -6.89 -6.55
C PHE A 75 -12.11 -8.02 -5.55
N ASP A 76 -11.88 -7.70 -4.29
CA ASP A 76 -12.22 -8.57 -3.18
C ASP A 76 -13.67 -8.31 -2.77
N GLU A 77 -14.47 -9.36 -2.65
CA GLU A 77 -15.89 -9.25 -2.25
C GLU A 77 -16.03 -8.69 -0.82
N GLU A 78 -15.06 -8.94 0.05
CA GLU A 78 -15.05 -8.46 1.43
C GLU A 78 -14.39 -7.09 1.60
N ALA A 79 -13.61 -6.64 0.60
CA ALA A 79 -12.97 -5.35 0.57
C ALA A 79 -13.26 -4.61 -0.76
N PRO A 80 -14.50 -4.14 -0.97
CA PRO A 80 -14.95 -3.61 -2.26
C PRO A 80 -14.20 -2.36 -2.71
N ASP A 81 -13.51 -1.67 -1.80
CA ASP A 81 -12.67 -0.51 -2.11
C ASP A 81 -11.24 -0.89 -2.50
N SER A 82 -10.90 -2.18 -2.45
CA SER A 82 -9.59 -2.71 -2.83
C SER A 82 -9.60 -3.22 -4.27
N MET A 83 -8.73 -2.68 -5.09
CA MET A 83 -8.49 -3.05 -6.48
C MET A 83 -7.16 -3.79 -6.57
N LEU A 84 -7.20 -5.06 -6.98
CA LEU A 84 -6.03 -5.91 -7.16
C LEU A 84 -5.69 -6.02 -8.64
N PHE A 85 -4.43 -5.83 -9.01
CA PHE A 85 -3.99 -5.89 -10.41
C PHE A 85 -2.49 -6.20 -10.52
N ASN A 86 -2.06 -6.64 -11.70
CA ASN A 86 -0.65 -6.78 -12.04
C ASN A 86 -0.21 -5.60 -12.91
N TYR A 87 0.97 -5.05 -12.62
CA TYR A 87 1.61 -4.03 -13.43
C TYR A 87 3.11 -4.32 -13.55
N GLN A 88 3.59 -4.51 -14.78
CA GLN A 88 4.99 -4.83 -15.12
C GLN A 88 5.58 -6.03 -14.34
N GLY A 89 4.74 -7.02 -14.05
CA GLY A 89 5.15 -8.25 -13.38
C GLY A 89 4.94 -8.26 -11.86
N GLU A 90 4.71 -7.11 -11.23
CA GLU A 90 4.44 -6.98 -9.81
C GLU A 90 2.92 -6.93 -9.52
N ASN A 91 2.53 -7.41 -8.34
CA ASN A 91 1.14 -7.42 -7.90
C ASN A 91 0.86 -6.24 -6.97
N PHE A 92 0.00 -5.35 -7.41
CA PHE A 92 -0.40 -4.18 -6.66
C PHE A 92 -1.81 -4.29 -6.11
N MET A 93 -2.05 -3.58 -5.02
CA MET A 93 -3.37 -3.27 -4.50
C MET A 93 -3.53 -1.76 -4.37
N ILE A 94 -4.66 -1.22 -4.83
CA ILE A 94 -5.05 0.16 -4.55
C ILE A 94 -6.34 0.16 -3.75
N ASN A 95 -6.30 0.86 -2.61
CA ASN A 95 -7.50 1.22 -1.85
C ASN A 95 -7.96 2.60 -2.28
N ALA A 96 -9.18 2.69 -2.78
CA ALA A 96 -9.81 3.94 -3.20
C ALA A 96 -11.32 3.87 -2.96
N ASN A 97 -11.89 4.94 -2.43
CA ASN A 97 -13.33 5.12 -2.32
C ASN A 97 -13.75 6.50 -2.86
N ASN A 98 -15.05 6.72 -2.99
CA ASN A 98 -15.59 7.98 -3.53
C ASN A 98 -15.86 9.05 -2.46
N GLU A 99 -15.49 8.80 -1.23
CA GLU A 99 -15.63 9.76 -0.11
C GLU A 99 -14.32 10.52 0.14
N CYS A 100 -13.21 10.05 -0.45
CA CYS A 100 -11.88 10.60 -0.25
C CYS A 100 -11.16 10.79 -1.57
N ARG A 101 -10.39 11.88 -1.70
CA ARG A 101 -9.51 12.14 -2.86
C ARG A 101 -8.17 11.41 -2.78
N MET A 102 -7.94 10.66 -1.73
CA MET A 102 -6.68 9.92 -1.54
C MET A 102 -6.84 8.48 -1.97
N ILE A 103 -5.80 7.96 -2.61
CA ILE A 103 -5.63 6.53 -2.84
C ILE A 103 -4.45 6.03 -2.01
N THR A 104 -4.52 4.77 -1.58
CA THR A 104 -3.38 4.10 -0.96
C THR A 104 -2.99 2.92 -1.83
N ILE A 105 -1.75 2.94 -2.31
CA ILE A 105 -1.16 1.90 -3.14
C ILE A 105 -0.27 1.02 -2.27
N TRP A 106 -0.38 -0.27 -2.46
CA TRP A 106 0.44 -1.28 -1.82
C TRP A 106 1.08 -2.19 -2.86
N ASP A 107 2.35 -2.52 -2.63
CA ASP A 107 3.03 -3.67 -3.18
C ASP A 107 3.47 -4.54 -2.01
N GLN A 108 2.88 -5.72 -1.92
CA GLN A 108 2.97 -6.53 -0.72
C GLN A 108 3.75 -7.82 -0.99
N PHE A 109 4.48 -8.29 0.04
CA PHE A 109 5.17 -9.57 0.03
C PHE A 109 6.22 -9.72 -1.09
N TRP A 110 6.84 -8.63 -1.54
CA TRP A 110 7.79 -8.65 -2.64
C TRP A 110 9.21 -9.08 -2.23
N TYR A 111 9.54 -9.03 -0.94
CA TYR A 111 10.83 -9.51 -0.43
C TYR A 111 10.63 -10.22 0.90
N GLU A 112 11.35 -11.34 1.13
CA GLU A 112 11.23 -12.16 2.33
C GLU A 112 12.56 -12.44 2.99
N VAL A 113 12.54 -12.62 4.31
CA VAL A 113 13.68 -13.02 5.13
C VAL A 113 13.22 -14.08 6.12
N ASP A 114 14.03 -15.12 6.29
CA ASP A 114 13.80 -16.16 7.29
C ASP A 114 14.03 -15.60 8.71
N LEU A 115 13.09 -15.83 9.63
CA LEU A 115 13.20 -15.37 11.02
C LEU A 115 14.30 -16.09 11.81
N ASP A 116 14.74 -17.26 11.37
CA ASP A 116 15.87 -17.97 11.98
C ASP A 116 17.21 -17.27 11.70
N ASN A 117 17.29 -16.47 10.62
CA ASN A 117 18.45 -15.66 10.29
C ASN A 117 18.34 -14.24 10.90
N LEU A 118 18.62 -14.11 12.18
CA LEU A 118 18.54 -12.83 12.91
C LEU A 118 19.48 -11.76 12.35
N GLU A 119 20.58 -12.13 11.74
CA GLU A 119 21.53 -11.22 11.11
C GLU A 119 20.90 -10.57 9.86
N ASP A 120 20.34 -11.37 8.94
CA ASP A 120 19.62 -10.86 7.78
C ASP A 120 18.39 -10.02 8.19
N VAL A 121 17.62 -10.44 9.19
CA VAL A 121 16.50 -9.66 9.73
C VAL A 121 16.95 -8.29 10.22
N SER A 122 18.05 -8.25 11.00
CA SER A 122 18.61 -6.99 11.51
C SER A 122 19.10 -6.09 10.37
N MET A 123 19.79 -6.67 9.40
CA MET A 123 20.33 -5.98 8.23
C MET A 123 19.22 -5.37 7.38
N VAL A 124 18.18 -6.13 7.04
CA VAL A 124 17.05 -5.64 6.25
C VAL A 124 16.31 -4.52 6.96
N ARG A 125 16.13 -4.61 8.28
CA ARG A 125 15.53 -3.52 9.07
C ARG A 125 16.38 -2.24 9.05
N LYS A 126 17.70 -2.35 9.13
CA LYS A 126 18.64 -1.21 8.98
C LYS A 126 18.50 -0.60 7.58
N ALA A 127 18.48 -1.44 6.53
CA ALA A 127 18.35 -1.01 5.15
C ALA A 127 17.01 -0.28 4.91
N ILE A 128 15.89 -0.81 5.41
CA ILE A 128 14.57 -0.17 5.33
C ILE A 128 14.61 1.23 5.95
N ASN A 129 15.17 1.38 7.14
CA ASN A 129 15.28 2.68 7.80
C ASN A 129 16.14 3.66 7.00
N SER A 130 17.27 3.21 6.45
CA SER A 130 18.15 4.02 5.61
C SER A 130 17.44 4.51 4.34
N VAL A 131 16.77 3.61 3.63
CA VAL A 131 16.10 3.90 2.35
C VAL A 131 14.89 4.81 2.54
N ASN A 132 14.08 4.61 3.58
CA ASN A 132 12.89 5.40 3.87
C ASN A 132 13.16 6.91 4.06
N ILE A 133 14.40 7.30 4.35
CA ILE A 133 14.78 8.72 4.46
C ILE A 133 14.81 9.39 3.09
N SER A 134 15.00 8.62 2.01
CA SER A 134 15.35 9.13 0.67
C SER A 134 14.28 8.89 -0.39
N ILE A 135 13.23 8.11 -0.11
CA ILE A 135 12.20 7.74 -1.08
C ILE A 135 10.81 8.25 -0.66
N ALA A 136 9.93 8.47 -1.64
CA ALA A 136 8.54 8.88 -1.38
C ALA A 136 7.66 7.71 -0.90
N PRO A 137 7.69 6.50 -1.49
CA PRO A 137 7.03 5.34 -0.93
C PRO A 137 7.64 4.95 0.42
N THR A 138 6.86 4.33 1.29
CA THR A 138 7.33 3.85 2.59
C THR A 138 7.50 2.34 2.55
N LEU A 139 8.70 1.87 2.85
CA LEU A 139 8.99 0.46 3.08
C LEU A 139 8.56 0.09 4.50
N VAL A 140 7.77 -0.96 4.62
CA VAL A 140 7.32 -1.53 5.89
C VAL A 140 7.56 -3.04 5.88
N TYR A 141 7.54 -3.66 7.06
CA TYR A 141 7.66 -5.11 7.15
C TYR A 141 6.63 -5.69 8.12
N SER A 142 6.31 -6.95 7.94
CA SER A 142 5.49 -7.74 8.83
C SER A 142 6.15 -9.07 9.16
N PHE A 143 5.83 -9.62 10.33
CA PHE A 143 6.22 -10.96 10.70
C PHE A 143 5.03 -11.90 10.52
N VAL A 144 5.22 -12.98 9.79
CA VAL A 144 4.21 -14.01 9.54
C VAL A 144 4.67 -15.28 10.24
N GLU A 145 4.05 -15.56 11.41
CA GLU A 145 4.41 -16.70 12.25
C GLU A 145 4.21 -18.03 11.55
N GLU A 146 3.13 -18.15 10.74
CA GLU A 146 2.78 -19.38 10.03
C GLU A 146 3.84 -19.82 9.02
N THR A 147 4.53 -18.86 8.40
CA THR A 147 5.61 -19.11 7.42
C THR A 147 6.99 -18.93 8.02
N HIS A 148 7.06 -18.47 9.27
CA HIS A 148 8.31 -18.14 9.97
C HIS A 148 9.19 -17.15 9.20
N LYS A 149 8.55 -16.13 8.58
CA LYS A 149 9.21 -15.15 7.73
C LYS A 149 8.88 -13.72 8.10
N MET A 150 9.86 -12.84 7.88
CA MET A 150 9.64 -11.41 7.78
C MET A 150 9.42 -11.06 6.30
N TRP A 151 8.31 -10.38 6.01
CA TRP A 151 7.96 -9.90 4.68
C TRP A 151 8.10 -8.40 4.57
N VAL A 152 8.64 -7.93 3.45
CA VAL A 152 8.72 -6.50 3.14
C VAL A 152 7.60 -6.12 2.18
N HIS A 153 7.02 -4.96 2.43
CA HIS A 153 5.96 -4.35 1.64
C HIS A 153 6.34 -2.90 1.33
N THR A 154 5.78 -2.37 0.27
CA THR A 154 5.90 -0.95 -0.06
C THR A 154 4.51 -0.32 -0.05
N LYS A 155 4.38 0.88 0.53
CA LYS A 155 3.14 1.64 0.64
C LYS A 155 3.34 3.08 0.18
N LEU A 156 2.35 3.62 -0.53
CA LEU A 156 2.29 5.04 -0.86
C LEU A 156 0.85 5.52 -0.76
N THR A 157 0.62 6.64 -0.08
CA THR A 157 -0.66 7.35 -0.09
C THR A 157 -0.51 8.63 -0.91
N ALA A 158 -1.39 8.84 -1.87
CA ALA A 158 -1.31 9.96 -2.82
C ALA A 158 -2.68 10.56 -3.09
N LEU A 159 -2.72 11.85 -3.42
CA LEU A 159 -3.92 12.49 -3.94
C LEU A 159 -4.26 11.91 -5.32
N PHE A 160 -5.52 11.61 -5.56
CA PHE A 160 -5.98 11.17 -6.88
C PHE A 160 -7.41 11.64 -7.13
N ASP A 161 -7.57 12.62 -8.00
CA ASP A 161 -8.86 13.22 -8.28
C ASP A 161 -9.02 13.70 -9.73
N ALA A 162 -10.16 14.30 -10.03
CA ALA A 162 -10.48 14.79 -11.38
C ALA A 162 -9.58 15.94 -11.84
N GLU A 163 -8.96 16.69 -10.93
CA GLU A 163 -8.15 17.88 -11.24
C GLU A 163 -6.75 17.52 -11.77
N ILE A 164 -6.32 16.28 -11.61
CA ILE A 164 -5.06 15.79 -12.19
C ILE A 164 -5.21 15.73 -13.71
N SER A 165 -4.44 16.56 -14.43
CA SER A 165 -4.56 16.73 -15.88
C SER A 165 -4.17 15.47 -16.67
N ASP A 166 -3.17 14.73 -16.23
CA ASP A 166 -2.68 13.49 -16.85
C ASP A 166 -2.58 12.39 -15.80
N LYS A 167 -3.74 11.79 -15.51
CA LYS A 167 -3.89 10.76 -14.48
C LYS A 167 -3.10 9.49 -14.80
N GLN A 168 -3.02 9.14 -16.09
CA GLN A 168 -2.32 7.96 -16.54
C GLN A 168 -0.81 8.08 -16.25
N ASN A 169 -0.18 9.18 -16.67
CA ASN A 169 1.23 9.42 -16.40
C ASN A 169 1.50 9.63 -14.91
N TYR A 170 0.54 10.21 -14.19
CA TYR A 170 0.65 10.34 -12.75
C TYR A 170 0.71 8.96 -12.05
N LEU A 171 -0.20 8.03 -12.40
CA LEU A 171 -0.15 6.65 -11.88
C LEU A 171 1.15 5.93 -12.26
N ARG A 172 1.62 6.10 -13.52
CA ARG A 172 2.92 5.54 -13.95
C ARG A 172 4.07 6.04 -13.08
N ALA A 173 4.07 7.34 -12.76
CA ALA A 173 5.09 7.94 -11.90
C ALA A 173 5.03 7.38 -10.47
N LEU A 174 3.82 7.20 -9.91
CA LEU A 174 3.65 6.57 -8.61
C LEU A 174 4.19 5.14 -8.61
N PHE A 175 3.82 4.31 -9.60
CA PHE A 175 4.32 2.92 -9.71
C PHE A 175 5.84 2.86 -9.92
N SER A 176 6.41 3.79 -10.68
CA SER A 176 7.87 3.87 -10.83
C SER A 176 8.57 4.03 -9.48
N GLY A 177 7.98 4.79 -8.56
CA GLY A 177 8.50 4.96 -7.21
C GLY A 177 8.61 3.65 -6.41
N PHE A 178 7.71 2.69 -6.67
CA PHE A 178 7.78 1.36 -6.03
C PHE A 178 8.96 0.54 -6.55
N PHE A 179 9.16 0.52 -7.87
CA PHE A 179 10.32 -0.15 -8.47
C PHE A 179 11.65 0.49 -8.04
N ASP A 180 11.67 1.81 -7.85
CA ASP A 180 12.83 2.50 -7.29
C ASP A 180 13.08 2.07 -5.84
N ALA A 181 12.03 1.98 -5.02
CA ALA A 181 12.13 1.53 -3.64
C ALA A 181 12.72 0.12 -3.53
N HIS A 182 12.29 -0.81 -4.42
CA HIS A 182 12.86 -2.17 -4.49
C HIS A 182 14.34 -2.13 -4.80
N ARG A 183 14.75 -1.40 -5.86
CA ARG A 183 16.16 -1.30 -6.26
C ARG A 183 17.02 -0.70 -5.16
N TRP A 184 16.53 0.34 -4.49
CA TRP A 184 17.29 1.00 -3.43
C TRP A 184 17.43 0.12 -2.19
N LEU A 185 16.37 -0.62 -1.81
CA LEU A 185 16.47 -1.55 -0.69
C LEU A 185 17.49 -2.66 -0.97
N LEU A 186 17.42 -3.31 -2.13
CA LEU A 186 18.35 -4.37 -2.51
C LEU A 186 19.80 -3.87 -2.56
N ALA A 187 20.02 -2.68 -3.13
CA ALA A 187 21.35 -2.07 -3.17
C ALA A 187 21.89 -1.74 -1.77
N GLU A 188 21.03 -1.27 -0.85
CA GLU A 188 21.42 -0.95 0.51
C GLU A 188 21.73 -2.23 1.32
N ILE A 189 20.96 -3.29 1.14
CA ILE A 189 21.26 -4.61 1.73
C ILE A 189 22.63 -5.11 1.25
N ASP A 190 22.90 -5.03 -0.05
CA ASP A 190 24.19 -5.45 -0.61
C ASP A 190 25.37 -4.60 -0.11
N ARG A 191 25.13 -3.30 0.13
CA ARG A 191 26.14 -2.41 0.72
C ARG A 191 26.47 -2.83 2.15
N LEU A 192 25.44 -3.06 2.97
CA LEU A 192 25.61 -3.47 4.37
C LEU A 192 26.29 -4.82 4.49
N LYS A 193 25.98 -5.80 3.63
CA LYS A 193 26.67 -7.10 3.59
C LYS A 193 28.16 -6.99 3.32
N LYS A 194 28.59 -6.01 2.52
CA LYS A 194 30.00 -5.77 2.21
C LYS A 194 30.77 -5.08 3.35
N GLU A 195 30.06 -4.36 4.21
CA GLU A 195 30.67 -3.67 5.37
C GLU A 195 30.88 -4.61 6.55
N GLU A 196 30.09 -5.69 6.66
CA GLU A 196 30.20 -6.68 7.73
C GLU A 196 31.24 -7.78 7.44
N ASN A 197 31.74 -7.91 6.18
CA ASN A 197 32.79 -8.82 5.74
C ASN A 197 34.15 -8.12 5.65
#